data_292aa751283358717023030640a771fd
#
_entry.id   292aa751283358717023030640a771fd
#
_cell.length_a   1.000
_cell.length_b   1.000
_cell.length_c   1.000
_cell.angle_alpha   90.00
_cell.angle_beta   90.00
_cell.angle_gamma   90.00
#
_symmetry.space_group_name_H-M   'P 1'
#
loop_
_entity.id
_entity.type
_entity.pdbx_description
1 polymer ?
#
loop_
_entity_poly.entity_id
_entity_poly.type
_entity_poly.pdbx_seq_one_letter_code
_entity_poly.pdbx_strand_id
1 'polypeptide(L)'
;MKGDTMSDIYRIKPKEDANMKRLDKMIVVTPLSLWLILLGGILLVGGVMIWICTGWMIETVDTSGIYHPEASSYGEVIAFVPLQSGKQISEGMEVTLYAAGYNQQEYGHMKAEVTYVEDYITTVDEMSELLQSESMVRAYSQSGPLVTVICKLQEDPKTESGYYWSSPRGRKVTLHDGTFMNLSIT
;
A
#
# COMPACT_ATOMS: atom_id res chain seq x y z
N MET A 1 21.85 -93.19 49.48
CA MET A 1 20.51 -93.55 49.13
C MET A 1 19.77 -92.21 48.79
N LYS A 2 19.26 -92.19 47.57
CA LYS A 2 18.11 -91.42 47.14
C LYS A 2 18.26 -89.90 47.30
N GLY A 3 18.34 -89.10 46.32
CA GLY A 3 17.61 -89.04 45.07
C GLY A 3 16.59 -87.96 45.23
N ASP A 4 16.88 -86.77 44.74
CA ASP A 4 15.85 -85.91 44.20
C ASP A 4 16.50 -84.84 43.34
N THR A 5 16.69 -85.26 42.17
CA THR A 5 16.94 -84.43 41.03
C THR A 5 15.64 -84.21 40.29
N MET A 6 15.41 -83.10 39.75
CA MET A 6 14.43 -82.90 38.68
C MET A 6 13.18 -82.10 39.06
N SER A 7 13.33 -80.85 39.43
CA SER A 7 12.20 -79.93 39.35
C SER A 7 12.54 -78.46 39.10
N ASP A 8 13.80 -78.13 38.81
CA ASP A 8 14.19 -76.70 38.67
C ASP A 8 14.47 -76.24 37.22
N ILE A 9 14.01 -76.99 36.20
CA ILE A 9 14.30 -76.66 34.81
C ILE A 9 13.16 -75.93 34.12
N TYR A 10 12.04 -75.66 34.74
CA TYR A 10 10.91 -75.05 34.08
C TYR A 10 10.39 -73.77 34.72
N ARG A 11 11.26 -72.76 34.81
CA ARG A 11 10.78 -71.39 35.10
C ARG A 11 11.54 -70.29 34.33
N ILE A 12 11.71 -70.54 33.06
CA ILE A 12 12.01 -69.44 32.15
C ILE A 12 10.65 -68.84 31.72
N LYS A 13 10.20 -67.89 32.50
CA LYS A 13 9.12 -67.02 32.03
C LYS A 13 9.64 -66.21 30.85
N PRO A 14 8.97 -66.30 29.70
CA PRO A 14 9.40 -65.48 28.54
C PRO A 14 9.24 -64.01 28.86
N LYS A 15 10.34 -63.30 28.80
CA LYS A 15 10.40 -61.83 28.85
C LYS A 15 9.79 -61.18 27.60
N GLU A 16 9.13 -61.97 26.76
CA GLU A 16 8.55 -61.50 25.49
C GLU A 16 7.27 -60.69 25.70
N ASP A 17 6.45 -61.00 26.70
CA ASP A 17 5.17 -60.33 26.90
C ASP A 17 5.31 -58.89 27.39
N ALA A 18 6.47 -58.50 27.95
CA ALA A 18 6.72 -57.15 28.38
C ALA A 18 7.10 -56.20 27.23
N ASN A 19 7.69 -56.71 26.15
CA ASN A 19 8.04 -55.92 24.97
C ASN A 19 6.85 -55.76 24.02
N MET A 20 5.99 -56.77 23.89
CA MET A 20 4.76 -56.60 23.10
C MET A 20 3.79 -55.59 23.72
N LYS A 21 3.64 -55.60 25.04
CA LYS A 21 2.83 -54.56 25.73
C LYS A 21 3.41 -53.14 25.65
N ARG A 22 4.70 -52.99 25.38
CA ARG A 22 5.32 -51.69 25.14
C ARG A 22 5.14 -51.20 23.71
N LEU A 23 5.02 -52.09 22.73
CA LEU A 23 4.77 -51.77 21.34
C LEU A 23 3.29 -51.37 21.11
N ASP A 24 2.38 -52.03 21.84
CA ASP A 24 0.95 -51.66 21.80
C ASP A 24 0.62 -50.29 22.42
N LYS A 25 1.52 -49.78 23.29
CA LYS A 25 1.38 -48.43 23.88
C LYS A 25 1.92 -47.33 23.00
N MET A 26 2.52 -47.65 21.85
CA MET A 26 2.97 -46.69 20.81
C MET A 26 1.99 -46.50 19.67
N ILE A 27 0.83 -47.10 19.73
CA ILE A 27 -0.29 -46.63 18.89
C ILE A 27 -0.80 -45.37 19.61
N VAL A 28 -0.16 -44.27 19.27
CA VAL A 28 -0.62 -42.92 19.67
C VAL A 28 -1.97 -42.71 18.99
N VAL A 29 -3.02 -43.08 19.69
CA VAL A 29 -4.35 -42.56 19.38
C VAL A 29 -4.23 -41.06 19.51
N THR A 30 -4.19 -40.37 18.38
CA THR A 30 -4.05 -38.91 18.34
C THR A 30 -5.16 -38.33 19.25
N PRO A 31 -4.79 -37.70 20.36
CA PRO A 31 -5.80 -37.20 21.28
C PRO A 31 -6.63 -36.13 20.56
N LEU A 32 -7.91 -36.10 20.88
CA LEU A 32 -8.88 -35.14 20.28
C LEU A 32 -8.34 -33.71 20.25
N SER A 33 -7.49 -33.37 21.22
CA SER A 33 -6.80 -32.08 21.32
C SER A 33 -5.84 -31.81 20.16
N LEU A 34 -5.16 -32.82 19.60
CA LEU A 34 -4.28 -32.63 18.42
C LEU A 34 -5.10 -32.35 17.16
N TRP A 35 -6.27 -32.94 17.02
CA TRP A 35 -7.19 -32.63 15.93
C TRP A 35 -7.71 -31.21 15.99
N LEU A 36 -7.98 -30.68 17.19
CA LEU A 36 -8.40 -29.29 17.38
C LEU A 36 -7.28 -28.32 17.03
N ILE A 37 -6.04 -28.64 17.41
CA ILE A 37 -4.87 -27.82 17.05
C ILE A 37 -4.65 -27.82 15.53
N LEU A 38 -4.77 -28.98 14.89
CA LEU A 38 -4.66 -29.10 13.43
C LEU A 38 -5.74 -28.28 12.73
N LEU A 39 -6.99 -28.41 13.17
CA LEU A 39 -8.12 -27.64 12.63
C LEU A 39 -7.90 -26.13 12.80
N GLY A 40 -7.47 -25.71 14.00
CA GLY A 40 -7.12 -24.30 14.26
C GLY A 40 -5.99 -23.80 13.35
N GLY A 41 -4.97 -24.61 13.12
CA GLY A 41 -3.87 -24.30 12.20
C GLY A 41 -4.36 -24.14 10.76
N ILE A 42 -5.21 -25.04 10.28
CA ILE A 42 -5.79 -24.97 8.93
C ILE A 42 -6.66 -23.71 8.77
N LEU A 43 -7.49 -23.38 9.76
CA LEU A 43 -8.32 -22.18 9.75
C LEU A 43 -7.48 -20.89 9.74
N LEU A 44 -6.38 -20.87 10.53
CA LEU A 44 -5.48 -19.75 10.56
C LEU A 44 -4.77 -19.53 9.21
N VAL A 45 -4.21 -20.62 8.64
CA VAL A 45 -3.55 -20.55 7.33
C VAL A 45 -4.56 -20.17 6.25
N GLY A 46 -5.76 -20.76 6.27
CA GLY A 46 -6.84 -20.41 5.34
C GLY A 46 -7.26 -18.94 5.46
N GLY A 47 -7.40 -18.42 6.68
CA GLY A 47 -7.70 -17.01 6.93
C GLY A 47 -6.62 -16.07 6.41
N VAL A 48 -5.35 -16.40 6.63
CA VAL A 48 -4.21 -15.63 6.09
C VAL A 48 -4.19 -15.69 4.56
N MET A 49 -4.44 -16.85 3.95
CA MET A 49 -4.51 -16.98 2.50
C MET A 49 -5.63 -16.12 1.90
N ILE A 50 -6.83 -16.15 2.50
CA ILE A 50 -7.97 -15.32 2.07
C ILE A 50 -7.58 -13.84 2.21
N TRP A 51 -6.96 -13.44 3.32
CA TRP A 51 -6.53 -12.06 3.54
C TRP A 51 -5.51 -11.59 2.49
N ILE A 52 -4.53 -12.42 2.15
CA ILE A 52 -3.54 -12.11 1.10
C ILE A 52 -4.21 -11.99 -0.28
N CYS A 53 -5.15 -12.88 -0.60
CA CYS A 53 -5.85 -12.85 -1.89
C CYS A 53 -6.87 -11.71 -2.01
N THR A 54 -7.42 -11.23 -0.88
CA THR A 54 -8.45 -10.18 -0.84
C THR A 54 -7.87 -8.83 -0.46
N GLY A 55 -6.61 -8.79 0.00
CA GLY A 55 -5.89 -7.57 0.37
C GLY A 55 -5.72 -6.67 -0.86
N TRP A 56 -6.42 -5.55 -0.88
CA TRP A 56 -6.26 -4.51 -1.90
C TRP A 56 -5.04 -3.68 -1.54
N MET A 57 -4.09 -3.64 -2.44
CA MET A 57 -2.95 -2.75 -2.32
C MET A 57 -3.37 -1.43 -2.97
N ILE A 58 -3.43 -0.37 -2.17
CA ILE A 58 -3.66 0.98 -2.70
C ILE A 58 -2.37 1.39 -3.39
N GLU A 59 -2.42 1.54 -4.70
CA GLU A 59 -1.29 2.04 -5.48
C GLU A 59 -1.40 3.57 -5.53
N THR A 60 -0.39 4.23 -5.00
CA THR A 60 -0.33 5.69 -4.96
C THR A 60 0.67 6.17 -6.00
N VAL A 61 0.27 7.10 -6.82
CA VAL A 61 1.14 7.74 -7.82
C VAL A 61 1.62 9.07 -7.27
N ASP A 62 2.91 9.13 -6.95
CA ASP A 62 3.55 10.38 -6.51
C ASP A 62 4.09 11.13 -7.73
N THR A 63 3.74 12.39 -7.83
CA THR A 63 4.19 13.28 -8.90
C THR A 63 4.33 14.71 -8.40
N SER A 64 4.81 15.58 -9.26
CA SER A 64 4.91 17.01 -8.99
C SER A 64 4.11 17.81 -10.01
N GLY A 65 3.54 18.92 -9.57
CA GLY A 65 2.77 19.80 -10.41
C GLY A 65 2.95 21.27 -10.03
N ILE A 66 2.25 22.12 -10.73
CA ILE A 66 2.29 23.56 -10.54
C ILE A 66 0.88 24.06 -10.37
N TYR A 67 0.71 24.95 -9.40
CA TYR A 67 -0.54 25.66 -9.20
C TYR A 67 -0.65 26.81 -10.21
N HIS A 68 -1.74 26.80 -11.00
CA HIS A 68 -2.05 27.80 -12.00
C HIS A 68 -3.52 28.22 -11.87
N PRO A 69 -3.84 29.33 -11.20
CA PRO A 69 -5.23 29.74 -10.97
C PRO A 69 -5.98 30.16 -12.25
N GLU A 70 -5.25 30.54 -13.31
CA GLU A 70 -5.84 31.10 -14.54
C GLU A 70 -5.75 30.15 -15.74
N ALA A 71 -5.05 29.01 -15.66
CA ALA A 71 -4.81 28.14 -16.80
C ALA A 71 -6.05 27.39 -17.29
N SER A 72 -7.05 27.27 -16.46
CA SER A 72 -8.38 26.80 -16.85
C SER A 72 -9.45 27.48 -15.99
N SER A 73 -10.70 27.42 -16.43
CA SER A 73 -11.85 28.00 -15.69
C SER A 73 -12.05 27.44 -14.29
N TYR A 74 -11.10 26.67 -13.76
CA TYR A 74 -11.30 25.75 -12.65
C TYR A 74 -10.15 25.72 -11.63
N GLY A 75 -9.40 26.78 -11.41
CA GLY A 75 -8.42 26.99 -10.32
C GLY A 75 -7.59 25.75 -9.94
N GLU A 76 -6.42 25.47 -10.62
CA GLU A 76 -6.00 24.13 -10.64
C GLU A 76 -4.53 23.87 -10.56
N VAL A 77 -4.22 22.64 -10.23
CA VAL A 77 -2.87 22.10 -10.26
C VAL A 77 -2.71 21.25 -11.49
N ILE A 78 -1.73 21.62 -12.31
CA ILE A 78 -1.32 20.88 -13.49
C ILE A 78 -0.15 20.00 -13.10
N ALA A 79 -0.31 18.69 -13.22
CA ALA A 79 0.72 17.70 -12.92
C ALA A 79 1.16 16.96 -14.17
N PHE A 80 2.46 16.61 -14.23
CA PHE A 80 3.02 15.81 -15.31
C PHE A 80 3.36 14.43 -14.79
N VAL A 81 2.68 13.42 -15.30
CA VAL A 81 2.77 12.04 -14.83
C VAL A 81 3.35 11.15 -15.93
N PRO A 82 4.25 10.22 -15.62
CA PRO A 82 4.72 9.23 -16.59
C PRO A 82 3.55 8.49 -17.25
N LEU A 83 3.59 8.28 -18.56
CA LEU A 83 2.52 7.68 -19.34
C LEU A 83 1.99 6.35 -18.76
N GLN A 84 2.88 5.54 -18.16
CA GLN A 84 2.49 4.26 -17.57
C GLN A 84 1.59 4.44 -16.35
N SER A 85 1.95 5.38 -15.47
CA SER A 85 1.16 5.72 -14.29
C SER A 85 -0.09 6.52 -14.65
N GLY A 86 -0.02 7.37 -15.68
CA GLY A 86 -1.15 8.15 -16.18
C GLY A 86 -2.33 7.29 -16.63
N LYS A 87 -2.07 6.08 -17.16
CA LYS A 87 -3.12 5.12 -17.55
C LYS A 87 -3.88 4.51 -16.36
N GLN A 88 -3.34 4.59 -15.16
CA GLN A 88 -3.98 4.11 -13.93
C GLN A 88 -4.83 5.20 -13.27
N ILE A 89 -4.59 6.46 -13.66
CA ILE A 89 -5.30 7.62 -13.13
C ILE A 89 -6.61 7.79 -13.90
N SER A 90 -7.68 7.99 -13.16
CA SER A 90 -9.01 8.26 -13.69
C SER A 90 -9.58 9.54 -13.09
N GLU A 91 -10.48 10.19 -13.85
CA GLU A 91 -11.24 11.32 -13.32
C GLU A 91 -12.01 10.93 -12.05
N GLY A 92 -12.03 11.82 -11.07
CA GLY A 92 -12.66 11.60 -9.77
C GLY A 92 -11.73 10.97 -8.70
N MET A 93 -10.48 10.62 -9.01
CA MET A 93 -9.52 10.14 -8.02
C MET A 93 -9.15 11.25 -7.03
N GLU A 94 -9.02 10.87 -5.74
CA GLU A 94 -8.56 11.80 -4.71
C GLU A 94 -7.07 12.09 -4.83
N VAL A 95 -6.72 13.37 -4.67
CA VAL A 95 -5.34 13.84 -4.71
C VAL A 95 -5.02 14.56 -3.42
N THR A 96 -3.94 14.14 -2.79
CA THR A 96 -3.34 14.84 -1.65
C THR A 96 -2.18 15.68 -2.14
N LEU A 97 -2.20 16.99 -1.83
CA LEU A 97 -1.19 17.94 -2.27
C LEU A 97 -0.40 18.53 -1.12
N TYR A 98 0.87 18.71 -1.36
CA TYR A 98 1.79 19.35 -0.43
C TYR A 98 2.48 20.50 -1.14
N ALA A 99 2.35 21.73 -0.64
CA ALA A 99 3.05 22.87 -1.21
C ALA A 99 4.55 22.72 -0.99
N ALA A 100 5.34 22.83 -2.05
CA ALA A 100 6.78 22.72 -1.97
C ALA A 100 7.36 23.89 -1.14
N GLY A 101 8.36 23.58 -0.32
CA GLY A 101 8.96 24.56 0.59
C GLY A 101 8.30 24.67 1.96
N TYR A 102 7.15 24.01 2.18
CA TYR A 102 6.48 23.93 3.47
C TYR A 102 6.65 22.56 4.11
N ASN A 103 6.86 22.52 5.43
CA ASN A 103 6.98 21.27 6.17
C ASN A 103 5.60 20.61 6.29
N GLN A 104 5.44 19.41 5.73
CA GLN A 104 4.19 18.66 5.73
C GLN A 104 3.62 18.42 7.14
N GLN A 105 4.48 18.18 8.13
CA GLN A 105 4.06 17.93 9.52
C GLN A 105 3.47 19.19 10.18
N GLU A 106 3.89 20.35 9.75
CA GLU A 106 3.50 21.63 10.33
C GLU A 106 2.33 22.28 9.59
N TYR A 107 2.40 22.28 8.27
CA TYR A 107 1.42 22.97 7.40
C TYR A 107 0.33 22.02 6.89
N GLY A 108 0.56 20.69 6.99
CA GLY A 108 -0.40 19.69 6.55
C GLY A 108 -0.43 19.53 5.04
N HIS A 109 -1.61 19.15 4.53
CA HIS A 109 -1.86 18.92 3.12
C HIS A 109 -3.16 19.58 2.67
N MET A 110 -3.27 19.77 1.37
CA MET A 110 -4.50 20.17 0.69
C MET A 110 -5.15 18.94 0.04
N LYS A 111 -6.42 19.03 -0.26
CA LYS A 111 -7.16 18.02 -0.99
C LYS A 111 -7.55 18.54 -2.37
N ALA A 112 -7.50 17.65 -3.34
CA ALA A 112 -7.99 17.89 -4.67
C ALA A 112 -8.61 16.63 -5.26
N GLU A 113 -9.19 16.77 -6.41
CA GLU A 113 -9.78 15.70 -7.21
C GLU A 113 -9.27 15.81 -8.64
N VAL A 114 -8.97 14.68 -9.26
CA VAL A 114 -8.60 14.65 -10.67
C VAL A 114 -9.81 15.03 -11.51
N THR A 115 -9.71 16.11 -12.25
CA THR A 115 -10.79 16.61 -13.11
C THR A 115 -10.62 16.15 -14.55
N TYR A 116 -9.37 16.04 -15.01
CA TYR A 116 -9.07 15.68 -16.39
C TYR A 116 -7.72 14.99 -16.50
N VAL A 117 -7.64 13.97 -17.34
CA VAL A 117 -6.42 13.25 -17.70
C VAL A 117 -6.27 13.28 -19.20
N GLU A 118 -5.15 13.76 -19.68
CA GLU A 118 -4.87 13.83 -21.10
C GLU A 118 -4.59 12.45 -21.69
N ASP A 119 -5.22 12.12 -22.80
CA ASP A 119 -5.06 10.81 -23.47
C ASP A 119 -3.78 10.72 -24.32
N TYR A 120 -3.15 11.85 -24.61
CA TYR A 120 -1.96 11.93 -25.44
C TYR A 120 -0.74 12.43 -24.67
N ILE A 121 0.44 12.19 -25.25
CA ILE A 121 1.70 12.58 -24.64
C ILE A 121 1.85 14.10 -24.75
N THR A 122 2.08 14.75 -23.62
CA THR A 122 2.35 16.19 -23.54
C THR A 122 3.65 16.52 -24.28
N THR A 123 3.60 17.47 -25.17
CA THR A 123 4.76 17.91 -25.96
C THR A 123 5.66 18.86 -25.16
N VAL A 124 6.92 18.98 -25.57
CA VAL A 124 7.88 19.91 -24.94
C VAL A 124 7.43 21.36 -25.06
N ASP A 125 6.76 21.71 -26.16
CA ASP A 125 6.25 23.05 -26.40
C ASP A 125 5.10 23.37 -25.42
N GLU A 126 4.14 22.46 -25.24
CA GLU A 126 3.07 22.58 -24.25
C GLU A 126 3.61 22.68 -22.83
N MET A 127 4.60 21.84 -22.48
CA MET A 127 5.26 21.92 -21.16
C MET A 127 5.95 23.28 -20.98
N SER A 128 6.57 23.83 -22.02
CA SER A 128 7.28 25.12 -21.91
C SER A 128 6.33 26.30 -21.70
N GLU A 129 5.15 26.22 -22.30
CA GLU A 129 4.08 27.20 -22.14
C GLU A 129 3.50 27.20 -20.72
N LEU A 130 3.26 26.00 -20.20
CA LEU A 130 2.71 25.80 -18.84
C LEU A 130 3.73 26.08 -17.74
N LEU A 131 4.98 25.59 -17.90
CA LEU A 131 6.01 25.68 -16.86
C LEU A 131 6.73 27.05 -16.83
N GLN A 132 6.75 27.77 -17.94
CA GLN A 132 7.48 29.03 -18.11
C GLN A 132 8.95 28.97 -17.64
N SER A 133 9.52 27.78 -17.58
CA SER A 133 10.88 27.53 -17.06
C SER A 133 11.57 26.42 -17.87
N GLU A 134 12.56 26.80 -18.67
CA GLU A 134 13.35 25.85 -19.48
C GLU A 134 14.05 24.76 -18.64
N SER A 135 14.51 25.09 -17.45
CA SER A 135 15.19 24.13 -16.56
C SER A 135 14.27 23.03 -16.12
N MET A 136 13.01 23.33 -15.89
CA MET A 136 11.97 22.37 -15.52
C MET A 136 11.54 21.52 -16.68
N VAL A 137 11.28 22.13 -17.83
CA VAL A 137 10.97 21.41 -19.07
C VAL A 137 12.06 20.37 -19.34
N ARG A 138 13.33 20.72 -19.17
CA ARG A 138 14.45 19.76 -19.32
C ARG A 138 14.40 18.64 -18.29
N ALA A 139 14.10 18.95 -17.03
CA ALA A 139 14.01 17.94 -15.96
C ALA A 139 12.88 16.95 -16.23
N TYR A 140 11.72 17.44 -16.60
CA TYR A 140 10.56 16.59 -16.95
C TYR A 140 10.80 15.78 -18.24
N SER A 141 11.38 16.39 -19.26
CA SER A 141 11.67 15.71 -20.54
C SER A 141 12.65 14.52 -20.38
N GLN A 142 13.47 14.50 -19.34
CA GLN A 142 14.35 13.37 -19.04
C GLN A 142 13.61 12.18 -18.41
N SER A 143 12.42 12.38 -17.90
CA SER A 143 11.60 11.33 -17.26
C SER A 143 10.85 10.46 -18.27
N GLY A 144 10.99 10.71 -19.57
CA GLY A 144 10.30 9.98 -20.65
C GLY A 144 8.98 10.61 -21.06
N PRO A 145 8.10 9.85 -21.74
CA PRO A 145 6.81 10.36 -22.17
C PRO A 145 5.89 10.64 -20.98
N LEU A 146 5.38 11.87 -20.92
CA LEU A 146 4.51 12.35 -19.85
C LEU A 146 3.11 12.64 -20.40
N VAL A 147 2.12 12.56 -19.52
CA VAL A 147 0.75 13.01 -19.75
C VAL A 147 0.39 14.08 -18.74
N THR A 148 -0.43 15.04 -19.17
CA THR A 148 -0.92 16.10 -18.30
C THR A 148 -2.14 15.60 -17.52
N VAL A 149 -2.13 15.86 -16.22
CA VAL A 149 -3.24 15.59 -15.29
C VAL A 149 -3.64 16.91 -14.64
N ILE A 150 -4.92 17.25 -14.73
CA ILE A 150 -5.48 18.46 -14.13
C ILE A 150 -6.24 18.07 -12.87
N CYS A 151 -5.89 18.71 -11.77
CA CYS A 151 -6.50 18.47 -10.47
C CYS A 151 -7.16 19.73 -9.94
N LYS A 152 -8.43 19.65 -9.55
CA LYS A 152 -9.18 20.75 -8.96
C LYS A 152 -9.02 20.72 -7.44
N LEU A 153 -8.56 21.82 -6.86
CA LEU A 153 -8.43 21.99 -5.42
C LEU A 153 -9.80 22.09 -4.74
N GLN A 154 -9.91 21.44 -3.58
CA GLN A 154 -11.10 21.58 -2.75
C GLN A 154 -11.17 22.99 -2.15
N GLU A 155 -12.23 23.72 -2.43
CA GLU A 155 -12.44 25.08 -1.94
C GLU A 155 -12.80 25.09 -0.44
N ASP A 156 -12.21 26.06 0.29
CA ASP A 156 -12.61 26.42 1.65
C ASP A 156 -12.46 27.93 1.85
N PRO A 157 -13.55 28.69 1.79
CA PRO A 157 -13.51 30.15 1.89
C PRO A 157 -13.06 30.68 3.28
N LYS A 158 -12.84 29.79 4.25
CA LYS A 158 -12.37 30.14 5.60
C LYS A 158 -10.85 30.24 5.70
N THR A 159 -10.13 29.92 4.63
CA THR A 159 -8.67 29.95 4.57
C THR A 159 -8.18 31.16 3.78
N GLU A 160 -6.95 31.58 4.01
CA GLU A 160 -6.36 32.73 3.27
C GLU A 160 -6.13 32.41 1.78
N SER A 161 -5.86 31.16 1.46
CA SER A 161 -5.71 30.70 0.08
C SER A 161 -7.03 30.43 -0.64
N GLY A 162 -8.16 30.33 0.08
CA GLY A 162 -9.45 29.93 -0.48
C GLY A 162 -9.63 28.41 -0.63
N TYR A 163 -8.61 27.59 -0.25
CA TYR A 163 -8.63 26.16 -0.41
C TYR A 163 -8.48 25.41 0.92
N TYR A 164 -8.94 24.17 0.93
CA TYR A 164 -8.89 23.32 2.11
C TYR A 164 -7.45 22.97 2.52
N TRP A 165 -7.16 23.12 3.81
CA TRP A 165 -5.92 22.70 4.46
C TRP A 165 -6.22 21.84 5.69
N SER A 166 -5.52 20.72 5.81
CA SER A 166 -5.69 19.80 6.94
C SER A 166 -5.18 20.37 8.27
N SER A 167 -4.29 21.37 8.23
CA SER A 167 -3.64 21.96 9.41
C SER A 167 -4.06 23.43 9.61
N PRO A 168 -4.19 23.88 10.87
CA PRO A 168 -4.46 25.29 11.17
C PRO A 168 -3.39 26.27 10.68
N ARG A 169 -2.13 25.84 10.58
CA ARG A 169 -1.04 26.67 10.03
C ARG A 169 -1.12 26.78 8.52
N GLY A 170 -1.48 25.69 7.84
CA GLY A 170 -1.70 25.70 6.41
C GLY A 170 -2.79 26.66 5.96
N ARG A 171 -3.84 26.88 6.77
CA ARG A 171 -4.93 27.82 6.48
C ARG A 171 -4.49 29.28 6.33
N LYS A 172 -3.29 29.63 6.80
CA LYS A 172 -2.69 30.95 6.71
C LYS A 172 -1.71 31.09 5.55
N VAL A 173 -1.54 30.04 4.77
CA VAL A 173 -0.65 30.05 3.60
C VAL A 173 -1.40 30.66 2.43
N THR A 174 -0.76 31.60 1.74
CA THR A 174 -1.23 32.13 0.47
C THR A 174 -0.56 31.37 -0.68
N LEU A 175 -1.34 30.98 -1.67
CA LEU A 175 -0.82 30.35 -2.87
C LEU A 175 -0.61 31.41 -3.95
N HIS A 176 0.53 31.32 -4.62
CA HIS A 176 0.85 32.16 -5.75
C HIS A 176 0.88 31.33 -7.03
N ASP A 177 0.58 31.98 -8.14
CA ASP A 177 0.76 31.38 -9.45
C ASP A 177 2.19 30.86 -9.63
N GLY A 178 2.35 29.65 -10.20
CA GLY A 178 3.64 28.98 -10.30
C GLY A 178 4.12 28.29 -9.02
N THR A 179 3.29 28.21 -7.95
CA THR A 179 3.67 27.45 -6.74
C THR A 179 3.80 25.97 -7.04
N PHE A 180 4.97 25.41 -6.71
CA PHE A 180 5.22 23.97 -6.83
C PHE A 180 4.46 23.17 -5.78
N MET A 181 3.93 22.05 -6.23
CA MET A 181 3.22 21.10 -5.39
C MET A 181 3.68 19.67 -5.64
N ASN A 182 3.82 18.91 -4.58
CA ASN A 182 3.96 17.47 -4.66
C ASN A 182 2.58 16.84 -4.52
N LEU A 183 2.23 15.96 -5.42
CA LEU A 183 0.93 15.32 -5.51
C LEU A 183 1.05 13.83 -5.22
N SER A 184 0.08 13.32 -4.49
CA SER A 184 -0.10 11.90 -4.22
C SER A 184 -1.52 11.51 -4.62
N ILE A 185 -1.66 10.79 -5.74
CA ILE A 185 -2.94 10.41 -6.36
C ILE A 185 -3.28 8.99 -5.89
N THR A 186 -4.49 8.79 -5.39
CA THR A 186 -4.91 7.51 -4.78
C THR A 186 -6.23 7.04 -5.33
#